data_dfafb96561831d3acebe198dbc1e9351
#
_entry.id   dfafb96561831d3acebe198dbc1e9351
#
_cell.length_a   1.000
_cell.length_b   1.000
_cell.length_c   1.000
_cell.angle_alpha   90.00
_cell.angle_beta   90.00
_cell.angle_gamma   90.00
#
_symmetry.space_group_name_H-M   'P 1'
#
loop_
_entity.id
_entity.type
_entity.pdbx_description
1 polymer ?
#
loop_
_entity_poly.entity_id
_entity_poly.type
_entity_poly.pdbx_seq_one_letter_code
_entity_poly.pdbx_strand_id
1 'polypeptide(L)'
;MQIRNILVPVDFSADSDHATGVATDLAKSFGAKLLLLHAYHLPAQIAMPDQVMVPQEYWDGVRDAAQRKLEECRASAASNGVEVEVELVAQAPSFAISETAKRVNADLIVMGTRGLTGLKHVLLGSTAERTVRLAPCPVMTVKADEE
;
A
#
# COMPACT_ATOMS: atom_id res chain seq x y z
N MET A 1 -14.42 -7.64 -18.14
CA MET A 1 -13.37 -7.80 -17.12
C MET A 1 -14.04 -8.26 -15.84
N GLN A 2 -13.50 -9.29 -15.20
CA GLN A 2 -14.01 -9.78 -13.92
C GLN A 2 -12.99 -9.41 -12.82
N ILE A 3 -13.42 -8.69 -11.81
CA ILE A 3 -12.57 -8.27 -10.69
C ILE A 3 -12.81 -9.20 -9.51
N ARG A 4 -11.80 -9.99 -9.14
CA ARG A 4 -11.82 -10.93 -8.02
C ARG A 4 -10.77 -10.61 -6.95
N ASN A 5 -9.63 -10.04 -7.38
CA ASN A 5 -8.49 -9.73 -6.52
C ASN A 5 -8.15 -8.25 -6.66
N ILE A 6 -8.32 -7.49 -5.60
CA ILE A 6 -7.98 -6.06 -5.56
C ILE A 6 -6.78 -5.89 -4.64
N LEU A 7 -5.69 -5.33 -5.16
CA LEU A 7 -4.51 -4.96 -4.38
C LEU A 7 -4.61 -3.49 -3.96
N VAL A 8 -4.39 -3.23 -2.68
CA VAL A 8 -4.45 -1.89 -2.10
C VAL A 8 -3.13 -1.60 -1.39
N PRO A 9 -2.24 -0.83 -2.02
CA PRO A 9 -1.06 -0.30 -1.34
C PRO A 9 -1.46 0.67 -0.24
N VAL A 10 -0.92 0.49 0.95
CA VAL A 10 -1.23 1.27 2.15
C VAL A 10 0.05 1.89 2.69
N ASP A 11 0.08 3.20 2.85
CA ASP A 11 1.18 3.94 3.49
C ASP A 11 0.73 4.74 4.73
N PHE A 12 -0.51 4.51 5.17
CA PHE A 12 -1.15 5.16 6.32
C PHE A 12 -1.36 6.67 6.15
N SER A 13 -1.33 7.18 4.93
CA SER A 13 -1.75 8.55 4.58
C SER A 13 -3.27 8.66 4.44
N ALA A 14 -3.80 9.87 4.47
CA ALA A 14 -5.22 10.12 4.26
C ALA A 14 -5.70 9.64 2.87
N ASP A 15 -4.90 9.85 1.82
CA ASP A 15 -5.21 9.35 0.48
C ASP A 15 -5.27 7.81 0.45
N SER A 16 -4.37 7.14 1.16
CA SER A 16 -4.34 5.69 1.32
C SER A 16 -5.56 5.16 2.08
N ASP A 17 -5.97 5.84 3.15
CA ASP A 17 -7.17 5.46 3.91
C ASP A 17 -8.42 5.60 3.05
N HIS A 18 -8.53 6.69 2.30
CA HIS A 18 -9.64 6.90 1.37
C HIS A 18 -9.67 5.85 0.26
N ALA A 19 -8.50 5.54 -0.32
CA ALA A 19 -8.36 4.47 -1.32
C ALA A 19 -8.80 3.10 -0.78
N THR A 20 -8.47 2.79 0.49
CA THR A 20 -8.92 1.57 1.15
C THR A 20 -10.44 1.52 1.28
N GLY A 21 -11.08 2.64 1.61
CA GLY A 21 -12.55 2.76 1.64
C GLY A 21 -13.17 2.48 0.27
N VAL A 22 -12.67 3.15 -0.78
CA VAL A 22 -13.13 2.94 -2.17
C VAL A 22 -12.94 1.48 -2.60
N ALA A 23 -11.78 0.90 -2.32
CA ALA A 23 -11.50 -0.50 -2.65
C ALA A 23 -12.45 -1.47 -1.93
N THR A 24 -12.81 -1.17 -0.68
CA THR A 24 -13.77 -1.96 0.10
C THR A 24 -15.15 -1.94 -0.54
N ASP A 25 -15.62 -0.78 -0.99
CA ASP A 25 -16.91 -0.65 -1.68
C ASP A 25 -16.92 -1.37 -3.02
N LEU A 26 -15.82 -1.28 -3.77
CA LEU A 26 -15.65 -2.04 -5.01
C LEU A 26 -15.63 -3.54 -4.76
N ALA A 27 -14.91 -3.99 -3.73
CA ALA A 27 -14.87 -5.40 -3.36
C ALA A 27 -16.24 -5.96 -3.02
N LYS A 28 -17.06 -5.21 -2.28
CA LYS A 28 -18.46 -5.57 -2.01
C LYS A 28 -19.27 -5.70 -3.31
N SER A 29 -19.13 -4.73 -4.20
CA SER A 29 -19.91 -4.68 -5.44
C SER A 29 -19.56 -5.82 -6.39
N PHE A 30 -18.30 -6.23 -6.43
CA PHE A 30 -17.81 -7.28 -7.34
C PHE A 30 -17.73 -8.67 -6.69
N GLY A 31 -17.91 -8.79 -5.38
CA GLY A 31 -17.62 -10.02 -4.65
C GLY A 31 -16.14 -10.37 -4.67
N ALA A 32 -15.28 -9.36 -4.67
CA ALA A 32 -13.83 -9.49 -4.70
C ALA A 32 -13.22 -9.55 -3.30
N LYS A 33 -12.01 -10.07 -3.20
CA LYS A 33 -11.19 -9.98 -2.00
C LYS A 33 -10.16 -8.87 -2.10
N LEU A 34 -9.75 -8.35 -0.95
CA LEU A 34 -8.72 -7.33 -0.83
C LEU A 34 -7.41 -7.93 -0.31
N LEU A 35 -6.29 -7.47 -0.88
CA LEU A 35 -4.98 -7.60 -0.28
C LEU A 35 -4.45 -6.21 0.04
N LEU A 36 -4.29 -5.89 1.32
CA LEU A 36 -3.65 -4.65 1.77
C LEU A 36 -2.14 -4.90 1.86
N LEU A 37 -1.37 -4.11 1.13
CA LEU A 37 0.09 -4.22 1.06
C LEU A 37 0.74 -2.97 1.65
N HIS A 38 1.55 -3.13 2.68
CA HIS A 38 2.45 -2.08 3.13
C HIS A 38 3.89 -2.46 2.81
N ALA A 39 4.54 -1.61 2.04
CA ALA A 39 5.96 -1.72 1.72
C ALA A 39 6.75 -0.69 2.53
N TYR A 40 7.72 -1.14 3.31
CA TYR A 40 8.64 -0.26 4.01
C TYR A 40 10.06 -0.46 3.45
N HIS A 41 10.78 0.65 3.35
CA HIS A 41 12.14 0.63 2.84
C HIS A 41 13.11 0.70 4.01
N LEU A 42 13.90 -0.35 4.15
CA LEU A 42 15.07 -0.28 5.01
C LEU A 42 16.11 0.58 4.28
N PRO A 43 16.61 1.67 4.88
CA PRO A 43 17.72 2.39 4.28
C PRO A 43 18.84 1.40 3.96
N ALA A 44 19.31 1.39 2.71
CA ALA A 44 20.48 0.63 2.39
C ALA A 44 21.57 1.03 3.40
N GLN A 45 22.13 0.05 4.10
CA GLN A 45 23.31 0.29 4.91
C GLN A 45 24.42 0.65 3.93
N ILE A 46 24.51 1.93 3.60
CA ILE A 46 25.68 2.45 2.93
C ILE A 46 26.78 2.29 3.97
N ALA A 47 27.67 1.35 3.72
CA ALA A 47 28.85 1.12 4.55
C ALA A 47 29.74 2.36 4.45
N MET A 48 29.42 3.38 5.22
CA MET A 48 30.34 4.49 5.47
C MET A 48 31.13 4.15 6.74
N PRO A 49 32.47 4.36 6.76
CA PRO A 49 33.32 3.92 7.84
C PRO A 49 32.97 4.45 9.24
N ASP A 50 32.16 5.51 9.31
CA ASP A 50 31.80 6.21 10.55
C ASP A 50 30.30 6.18 10.87
N GLN A 51 29.49 5.32 10.22
CA GLN A 51 28.07 5.26 10.54
C GLN A 51 27.78 4.41 11.76
N VAL A 52 27.06 5.02 12.72
CA VAL A 52 26.45 4.33 13.84
C VAL A 52 25.51 3.25 13.30
N MET A 53 25.81 1.99 13.54
CA MET A 53 24.90 0.88 13.20
C MET A 53 23.64 1.02 14.04
N VAL A 54 22.49 1.15 13.36
CA VAL A 54 21.20 1.13 14.04
C VAL A 54 20.94 -0.30 14.55
N PRO A 55 20.64 -0.50 15.84
CA PRO A 55 20.38 -1.82 16.38
C PRO A 55 19.22 -2.53 15.67
N GLN A 56 19.32 -3.87 15.59
CA GLN A 56 18.26 -4.69 14.96
C GLN A 56 16.91 -4.51 15.66
N GLU A 57 16.91 -4.30 16.98
CA GLU A 57 15.70 -4.05 17.78
C GLU A 57 14.91 -2.81 17.31
N TYR A 58 15.60 -1.79 16.81
CA TYR A 58 14.94 -0.62 16.23
C TYR A 58 14.15 -0.99 14.98
N TRP A 59 14.75 -1.77 14.08
CA TRP A 59 14.09 -2.22 12.85
C TRP A 59 12.93 -3.18 13.13
N ASP A 60 13.09 -4.06 14.12
CA ASP A 60 12.02 -4.93 14.59
C ASP A 60 10.85 -4.11 15.15
N GLY A 61 11.12 -3.05 15.88
CA GLY A 61 10.11 -2.13 16.38
C GLY A 61 9.36 -1.39 15.26
N VAL A 62 10.07 -0.95 14.22
CA VAL A 62 9.48 -0.32 13.03
C VAL A 62 8.53 -1.29 12.31
N ARG A 63 9.00 -2.52 12.09
CA ARG A 63 8.19 -3.58 11.46
C ARG A 63 6.94 -3.90 12.29
N ASP A 64 7.08 -4.08 13.59
CA ASP A 64 5.98 -4.43 14.49
C ASP A 64 4.93 -3.31 14.56
N ALA A 65 5.36 -2.05 14.56
CA ALA A 65 4.46 -0.91 14.51
C ALA A 65 3.68 -0.85 13.19
N ALA A 66 4.35 -1.09 12.06
CA ALA A 66 3.71 -1.16 10.75
C ALA A 66 2.71 -2.32 10.67
N GLN A 67 3.08 -3.49 11.20
CA GLN A 67 2.19 -4.66 11.25
C GLN A 67 0.91 -4.37 12.05
N ARG A 68 1.02 -3.71 13.20
CA ARG A 68 -0.15 -3.32 14.01
C ARG A 68 -1.09 -2.38 13.25
N LYS A 69 -0.55 -1.34 12.61
CA LYS A 69 -1.35 -0.41 11.81
C LYS A 69 -2.03 -1.11 10.63
N LEU A 70 -1.33 -2.01 9.98
CA LEU A 70 -1.85 -2.77 8.86
C LEU A 70 -3.00 -3.70 9.28
N GLU A 71 -2.89 -4.35 10.45
CA GLU A 71 -3.96 -5.15 11.04
C GLU A 71 -5.18 -4.29 11.44
N GLU A 72 -4.99 -3.08 11.92
CA GLU A 72 -6.09 -2.14 12.17
C GLU A 72 -6.83 -1.79 10.87
N CYS A 73 -6.10 -1.51 9.79
CA CYS A 73 -6.71 -1.30 8.46
C CYS A 73 -7.48 -2.53 7.98
N ARG A 74 -6.91 -3.73 8.17
CA ARG A 74 -7.56 -4.98 7.82
C ARG A 74 -8.89 -5.16 8.58
N ALA A 75 -8.86 -4.99 9.89
CA ALA A 75 -10.05 -5.14 10.74
C ALA A 75 -11.15 -4.15 10.35
N SER A 76 -10.79 -2.90 10.05
CA SER A 76 -11.72 -1.88 9.58
C SER A 76 -12.38 -2.25 8.25
N ALA A 77 -11.60 -2.68 7.27
CA ALA A 77 -12.13 -3.11 5.97
C ALA A 77 -12.96 -4.39 6.08
N ALA A 78 -12.50 -5.39 6.86
CA ALA A 78 -13.19 -6.66 7.07
C ALA A 78 -14.52 -6.50 7.80
N SER A 79 -14.68 -5.49 8.66
CA SER A 79 -15.95 -5.22 9.35
C SER A 79 -17.12 -4.95 8.39
N ASN A 80 -16.83 -4.65 7.14
CA ASN A 80 -17.80 -4.45 6.08
C ASN A 80 -18.21 -5.73 5.32
N GLY A 81 -17.79 -6.91 5.79
CA GLY A 81 -18.12 -8.20 5.20
C GLY A 81 -17.29 -8.58 3.97
N VAL A 82 -16.16 -7.93 3.76
CA VAL A 82 -15.19 -8.21 2.68
C VAL A 82 -14.07 -9.11 3.22
N GLU A 83 -13.65 -10.08 2.43
CA GLU A 83 -12.45 -10.87 2.73
C GLU A 83 -11.19 -10.02 2.53
N VAL A 84 -10.40 -9.86 3.58
CA VAL A 84 -9.22 -8.99 3.59
C VAL A 84 -7.99 -9.74 4.10
N GLU A 85 -6.97 -9.81 3.27
CA GLU A 85 -5.63 -10.27 3.63
C GLU A 85 -4.67 -9.09 3.76
N VAL A 86 -3.58 -9.26 4.48
CA VAL A 86 -2.53 -8.24 4.64
C VAL A 86 -1.16 -8.81 4.34
N GLU A 87 -0.29 -7.98 3.80
CA GLU A 87 1.10 -8.33 3.55
C GLU A 87 2.01 -7.13 3.85
N LEU A 88 3.09 -7.40 4.54
CA LEU A 88 4.14 -6.44 4.89
C LEU A 88 5.44 -6.87 4.22
N VAL A 89 6.04 -5.99 3.43
CA VAL A 89 7.28 -6.29 2.71
C VAL A 89 8.34 -5.20 2.89
N ALA A 90 9.59 -5.63 3.01
CA ALA A 90 10.75 -4.74 3.13
C ALA A 90 11.36 -4.50 1.74
N GLN A 91 10.70 -3.70 0.92
CA GLN A 91 11.12 -3.37 -0.45
C GLN A 91 10.67 -1.95 -0.82
N ALA A 92 11.25 -1.41 -1.89
CA ALA A 92 10.79 -0.15 -2.46
C ALA A 92 9.32 -0.27 -2.89
N PRO A 93 8.44 0.68 -2.50
CA PRO A 93 6.99 0.53 -2.66
C PRO A 93 6.52 0.20 -4.08
N SER A 94 6.97 0.93 -5.09
CA SER A 94 6.53 0.69 -6.47
C SER A 94 6.91 -0.69 -7.01
N PHE A 95 8.08 -1.19 -6.61
CA PHE A 95 8.53 -2.54 -6.95
C PHE A 95 7.70 -3.59 -6.22
N ALA A 96 7.52 -3.44 -4.90
CA ALA A 96 6.70 -4.34 -4.10
C ALA A 96 5.27 -4.47 -4.64
N ILE A 97 4.66 -3.35 -5.00
CA ILE A 97 3.30 -3.32 -5.57
C ILE A 97 3.24 -4.11 -6.89
N SER A 98 4.17 -3.84 -7.81
CA SER A 98 4.20 -4.52 -9.12
C SER A 98 4.42 -6.02 -8.98
N GLU A 99 5.38 -6.44 -8.17
CA GLU A 99 5.68 -7.87 -7.96
C GLU A 99 4.54 -8.59 -7.22
N THR A 100 3.96 -7.97 -6.21
CA THR A 100 2.79 -8.53 -5.51
C THR A 100 1.59 -8.66 -6.44
N ALA A 101 1.31 -7.62 -7.24
CA ALA A 101 0.20 -7.65 -8.20
C ALA A 101 0.32 -8.81 -9.20
N LYS A 102 1.52 -9.08 -9.70
CA LYS A 102 1.80 -10.24 -10.57
C LYS A 102 1.57 -11.56 -9.84
N ARG A 103 2.15 -11.70 -8.65
CA ARG A 103 2.11 -12.95 -7.86
C ARG A 103 0.70 -13.35 -7.46
N VAL A 104 -0.15 -12.38 -7.08
CA VAL A 104 -1.53 -12.66 -6.65
C VAL A 104 -2.54 -12.59 -7.80
N ASN A 105 -2.09 -12.34 -9.02
CA ASN A 105 -2.95 -12.10 -10.19
C ASN A 105 -4.00 -11.03 -9.87
N ALA A 106 -3.56 -9.85 -9.41
CA ALA A 106 -4.44 -8.74 -9.13
C ALA A 106 -5.17 -8.28 -10.40
N ASP A 107 -6.47 -8.11 -10.31
CA ASP A 107 -7.31 -7.63 -11.41
C ASP A 107 -7.40 -6.10 -11.41
N LEU A 108 -7.14 -5.48 -10.26
CA LEU A 108 -7.17 -4.04 -10.05
C LEU A 108 -6.22 -3.66 -8.90
N ILE A 109 -5.51 -2.55 -9.08
CA ILE A 109 -4.82 -1.86 -7.99
C ILE A 109 -5.60 -0.60 -7.67
N VAL A 110 -5.91 -0.35 -6.39
CA VAL A 110 -6.53 0.90 -5.92
C VAL A 110 -5.58 1.55 -4.92
N MET A 111 -5.14 2.76 -5.18
CA MET A 111 -4.14 3.44 -4.37
C MET A 111 -4.34 4.94 -4.27
N GLY A 112 -3.80 5.56 -3.23
CA GLY A 112 -3.80 7.00 -3.08
C GLY A 112 -2.95 7.70 -4.15
N THR A 113 -3.30 8.92 -4.49
CA THR A 113 -2.50 9.74 -5.43
C THR A 113 -1.25 10.30 -4.79
N ARG A 114 -1.27 10.52 -3.46
CA ARG A 114 -0.17 11.11 -2.69
C ARG A 114 0.13 10.23 -1.49
N GLY A 115 1.39 10.27 -1.03
CA GLY A 115 1.80 9.60 0.19
C GLY A 115 1.84 10.54 1.41
N LEU A 116 2.54 10.12 2.47
CA LEU A 116 2.68 10.86 3.72
C LEU A 116 3.33 12.24 3.55
N THR A 117 4.19 12.43 2.56
CA THR A 117 4.83 13.72 2.26
C THR A 117 3.93 14.73 1.57
N GLY A 118 2.76 14.31 1.11
CA GLY A 118 1.59 15.06 0.65
C GLY A 118 1.78 16.49 0.17
N LEU A 119 2.66 16.71 -0.82
CA LEU A 119 2.82 18.03 -1.43
C LEU A 119 1.51 18.43 -2.13
N LYS A 120 0.85 19.47 -1.65
CA LYS A 120 -0.46 19.94 -2.14
C LYS A 120 -0.51 20.26 -3.64
N HIS A 121 0.65 20.46 -4.27
CA HIS A 121 0.78 20.83 -5.69
C HIS A 121 1.09 19.65 -6.61
N VAL A 122 1.27 18.44 -6.07
CA VAL A 122 1.57 17.25 -6.87
C VAL A 122 0.27 16.50 -7.15
N LEU A 123 -0.11 16.40 -8.41
CA LEU A 123 -1.30 15.67 -8.84
C LEU A 123 -1.15 14.16 -8.62
N LEU A 124 0.06 13.64 -8.78
CA LEU A 124 0.37 12.23 -8.66
C LEU A 124 1.75 12.05 -8.03
N GLY A 125 1.82 11.34 -6.90
CA GLY A 125 3.07 11.04 -6.22
C GLY A 125 3.97 10.07 -6.99
N SER A 126 5.25 10.04 -6.66
CA SER A 126 6.25 9.20 -7.35
C SER A 126 5.93 7.71 -7.31
N THR A 127 5.43 7.20 -6.19
CA THR A 127 5.02 5.79 -6.08
C THR A 127 3.83 5.48 -6.98
N ALA A 128 2.81 6.33 -6.99
CA ALA A 128 1.63 6.16 -7.84
C ALA A 128 2.00 6.24 -9.33
N GLU A 129 2.83 7.20 -9.73
CA GLU A 129 3.30 7.32 -11.11
C GLU A 129 4.05 6.08 -11.57
N ARG A 130 5.00 5.60 -10.77
CA ARG A 130 5.76 4.38 -11.10
C ARG A 130 4.87 3.14 -11.13
N THR A 131 3.91 3.05 -10.21
CA THR A 131 2.96 1.93 -10.18
C THR A 131 2.13 1.89 -11.45
N VAL A 132 1.59 3.01 -11.91
CA VAL A 132 0.84 3.09 -13.18
C VAL A 132 1.67 2.60 -14.36
N ARG A 133 2.97 2.90 -14.39
CA ARG A 133 3.86 2.45 -15.47
C ARG A 133 4.20 0.95 -15.42
N LEU A 134 4.31 0.38 -14.23
CA LEU A 134 4.84 -0.97 -14.03
C LEU A 134 3.76 -2.03 -13.75
N ALA A 135 2.54 -1.61 -13.43
CA ALA A 135 1.47 -2.49 -13.02
C ALA A 135 1.07 -3.48 -14.13
N PRO A 136 0.82 -4.76 -13.80
CA PRO A 136 0.35 -5.76 -14.76
C PRO A 136 -1.16 -5.67 -15.01
N CYS A 137 -1.87 -4.79 -14.31
CA CYS A 137 -3.33 -4.64 -14.36
C CYS A 137 -3.73 -3.16 -14.27
N PRO A 138 -5.00 -2.81 -14.48
CA PRO A 138 -5.49 -1.45 -14.27
C PRO A 138 -5.17 -0.90 -12.89
N VAL A 139 -4.89 0.39 -12.83
CA VAL A 139 -4.61 1.13 -11.58
C VAL A 139 -5.63 2.26 -11.45
N MET A 140 -6.37 2.25 -10.35
CA MET A 140 -7.24 3.33 -9.95
C MET A 140 -6.52 4.17 -8.89
N THR A 141 -6.32 5.43 -9.17
CA THR A 141 -5.78 6.38 -8.20
C THR A 141 -6.91 7.17 -7.54
N VAL A 142 -6.85 7.31 -6.25
CA VAL A 142 -7.89 7.93 -5.43
C VAL A 142 -7.27 9.09 -4.65
N LYS A 143 -7.90 10.24 -4.71
CA LYS A 143 -7.51 11.43 -3.96
C LYS A 143 -8.47 11.58 -2.77
N ALA A 144 -7.94 11.83 -1.58
CA ALA A 144 -8.79 12.22 -0.45
C ALA A 144 -9.38 13.62 -0.71
N ASP A 145 -10.58 13.87 -0.23
CA ASP A 145 -11.18 15.19 -0.30
C ASP A 145 -10.32 16.19 0.46
N GLU A 146 -10.08 17.35 -0.13
CA GLU A 146 -9.44 18.46 0.56
C GLU A 146 -10.52 19.14 1.44
N GLU A 147 -10.31 19.05 2.75
CA GLU A 147 -11.08 19.87 3.67
C GLU A 147 -10.67 21.34 3.57
#